data_20cc70b5a3cf383e83656aff30739655
#
_entry.id   20cc70b5a3cf383e83656aff30739655
#
_cell.length_a   1.000
_cell.length_b   1.000
_cell.length_c   1.000
_cell.angle_alpha   90.00
_cell.angle_beta   90.00
_cell.angle_gamma   90.00
#
_symmetry.space_group_name_H-M   'P 1'
#
loop_
_entity.id
_entity.type
_entity.pdbx_description
1 polymer ?
#
loop_
_entity_poly.entity_id
_entity_poly.type
_entity_poly.pdbx_seq_one_letter_code
_entity_poly.pdbx_strand_id
1 'polypeptide(L)'
;MNKKVVILGGGTGTSTLVRGLKQFPVDISVVVSVCDDGKSTGKLREEFDIPAVGDLRKVIASLSDTEPLFESLLEYRFNTNSDLNGHAVGNLLLAALCNITGNMSDGIKSLSKVLNLKGKVLPLTEDNVVLMGLMQDGSTVEGEHNITESKKRIKDIYYKKNPVINPEVIEDIKQADMIILSMGSLYTSIACDLISKDVTDAIDASKGKILYVCNMFTQPGETDDFTVSDHVQVLNSYLGKRKIESLIINDGKIPKKFINKYHREEDKDPVVIDKSNLNNMNLKIIKDDFVTLDLGSLKHDAIKLSLKIFEEIIN
;
A
#
# COMPACT_ATOMS: atom_id res chain seq x y z
N MET A 1 12.74 -20.21 13.42
CA MET A 1 11.51 -19.43 13.19
C MET A 1 11.75 -18.55 11.98
N ASN A 2 10.75 -18.42 11.12
CA ASN A 2 10.83 -17.45 10.02
C ASN A 2 10.91 -16.03 10.57
N LYS A 3 11.51 -15.13 9.80
CA LYS A 3 11.54 -13.70 10.09
C LYS A 3 10.16 -13.09 9.87
N LYS A 4 9.71 -12.27 10.80
CA LYS A 4 8.42 -11.58 10.74
C LYS A 4 8.54 -10.27 9.97
N VAL A 5 7.78 -10.13 8.91
CA VAL A 5 7.77 -8.95 8.05
C VAL A 5 6.39 -8.31 8.08
N VAL A 6 6.33 -7.06 8.50
CA VAL A 6 5.10 -6.25 8.41
C VAL A 6 5.23 -5.28 7.25
N ILE A 7 4.23 -5.26 6.38
CA ILE A 7 4.17 -4.38 5.21
C ILE A 7 3.02 -3.40 5.42
N LEU A 8 3.31 -2.10 5.40
CA LEU A 8 2.32 -1.03 5.45
C LEU A 8 2.04 -0.53 4.03
N GLY A 9 0.76 -0.44 3.69
CA GLY A 9 0.29 0.07 2.41
C GLY A 9 -0.73 -0.82 1.71
N GLY A 10 -1.30 -0.32 0.63
CA GLY A 10 -2.34 -0.97 -0.16
C GLY A 10 -2.07 -0.93 -1.67
N GLY A 11 -3.06 -1.33 -2.44
CA GLY A 11 -3.06 -1.18 -3.88
C GLY A 11 -2.14 -2.11 -4.66
N THR A 12 -1.89 -1.72 -5.91
CA THR A 12 -1.15 -2.54 -6.88
C THR A 12 0.33 -2.69 -6.52
N GLY A 13 0.95 -1.64 -5.95
CA GLY A 13 2.36 -1.69 -5.53
C GLY A 13 2.58 -2.76 -4.46
N THR A 14 1.83 -2.69 -3.37
CA THR A 14 1.87 -3.68 -2.30
C THR A 14 1.58 -5.08 -2.82
N SER A 15 0.58 -5.25 -3.68
CA SER A 15 0.24 -6.52 -4.32
C SER A 15 1.41 -7.11 -5.13
N THR A 16 2.16 -6.26 -5.85
CA THR A 16 3.36 -6.69 -6.58
C THR A 16 4.46 -7.17 -5.62
N LEU A 17 4.70 -6.43 -4.54
CA LEU A 17 5.69 -6.79 -3.53
C LEU A 17 5.36 -8.14 -2.87
N VAL A 18 4.15 -8.30 -2.36
CA VAL A 18 3.77 -9.53 -1.62
C VAL A 18 3.72 -10.76 -2.51
N ARG A 19 3.39 -10.60 -3.80
CA ARG A 19 3.43 -11.70 -4.79
C ARG A 19 4.84 -12.29 -4.94
N GLY A 20 5.87 -11.44 -4.88
CA GLY A 20 7.26 -11.89 -4.85
C GLY A 20 7.68 -12.43 -3.49
N LEU A 21 7.39 -11.68 -2.42
CA LEU A 21 7.90 -11.99 -1.08
C LEU A 21 7.30 -13.29 -0.50
N LYS A 22 6.07 -13.67 -0.88
CA LYS A 22 5.46 -14.95 -0.47
C LYS A 22 6.22 -16.20 -0.95
N GLN A 23 7.19 -16.04 -1.87
CA GLN A 23 8.06 -17.13 -2.34
C GLN A 23 9.27 -17.36 -1.43
N PHE A 24 9.49 -16.49 -0.45
CA PHE A 24 10.62 -16.56 0.48
C PHE A 24 10.16 -17.06 1.86
N PRO A 25 11.07 -17.66 2.66
CA PRO A 25 10.73 -18.21 3.98
C PRO A 25 10.62 -17.08 5.04
N VAL A 26 9.58 -16.27 4.93
CA VAL A 26 9.25 -15.18 5.85
C VAL A 26 7.79 -15.26 6.27
N ASP A 27 7.49 -14.78 7.47
CA ASP A 27 6.12 -14.65 7.96
C ASP A 27 5.61 -13.24 7.64
N ILE A 28 4.66 -13.13 6.71
CA ILE A 28 4.18 -11.86 6.16
C ILE A 28 2.89 -11.44 6.87
N SER A 29 2.85 -10.19 7.34
CA SER A 29 1.62 -9.50 7.73
C SER A 29 1.50 -8.20 6.92
N VAL A 30 0.42 -8.04 6.17
CA VAL A 30 0.15 -6.84 5.39
C VAL A 30 -0.93 -6.04 6.08
N VAL A 31 -0.58 -4.84 6.52
CA VAL A 31 -1.51 -3.85 7.06
C VAL A 31 -1.99 -2.98 5.91
N VAL A 32 -3.31 -2.92 5.74
CA VAL A 32 -3.91 -2.23 4.61
C VAL A 32 -4.80 -1.10 5.11
N SER A 33 -4.56 0.11 4.59
CA SER A 33 -5.47 1.24 4.77
C SER A 33 -6.87 0.91 4.25
N VAL A 34 -7.87 1.39 4.94
CA VAL A 34 -9.30 1.21 4.60
C VAL A 34 -9.99 2.53 4.29
N CYS A 35 -9.24 3.51 3.76
CA CYS A 35 -9.74 4.85 3.45
C CYS A 35 -10.30 5.01 2.04
N ASP A 36 -10.05 4.06 1.11
CA ASP A 36 -10.55 4.11 -0.28
C ASP A 36 -12.08 4.25 -0.30
N ASP A 37 -12.56 5.29 -0.94
CA ASP A 37 -13.98 5.59 -1.12
C ASP A 37 -14.37 5.72 -2.59
N GLY A 38 -13.51 5.26 -3.50
CA GLY A 38 -13.74 5.31 -4.94
C GLY A 38 -14.75 4.27 -5.44
N LYS A 39 -15.57 4.68 -6.40
CA LYS A 39 -16.47 3.81 -7.21
C LYS A 39 -17.17 2.67 -6.43
N SER A 40 -16.77 1.42 -6.74
CA SER A 40 -17.36 0.21 -6.14
C SER A 40 -17.15 0.12 -4.63
N THR A 41 -15.97 0.51 -4.15
CA THR A 41 -15.65 0.46 -2.72
C THR A 41 -16.51 1.46 -1.95
N GLY A 42 -16.63 2.70 -2.42
CA GLY A 42 -17.41 3.74 -1.78
C GLY A 42 -18.88 3.34 -1.63
N LYS A 43 -19.51 2.80 -2.69
CA LYS A 43 -20.90 2.30 -2.63
C LYS A 43 -21.09 1.23 -1.56
N LEU A 44 -20.19 0.24 -1.47
CA LEU A 44 -20.30 -0.84 -0.49
C LEU A 44 -20.09 -0.33 0.95
N ARG A 45 -19.19 0.65 1.13
CA ARG A 45 -18.99 1.30 2.44
C ARG A 45 -20.23 2.02 2.92
N GLU A 46 -20.90 2.77 2.02
CA GLU A 46 -22.11 3.52 2.34
C GLU A 46 -23.30 2.59 2.63
N GLU A 47 -23.46 1.51 1.82
CA GLU A 47 -24.60 0.61 1.91
C GLU A 47 -24.52 -0.33 3.12
N PHE A 48 -23.33 -0.84 3.44
CA PHE A 48 -23.13 -1.86 4.48
C PHE A 48 -22.41 -1.36 5.73
N ASP A 49 -22.00 -0.08 5.78
CA ASP A 49 -21.20 0.50 6.87
C ASP A 49 -19.95 -0.32 7.21
N ILE A 50 -19.19 -0.70 6.20
CA ILE A 50 -17.99 -1.52 6.30
C ILE A 50 -16.74 -0.74 5.92
N PRO A 51 -15.53 -1.18 6.37
CA PRO A 51 -14.27 -0.64 5.89
C PRO A 51 -14.07 -0.83 4.37
N ALA A 52 -13.16 -0.07 3.78
CA ALA A 52 -12.84 -0.18 2.36
C ALA A 52 -12.27 -1.56 2.00
N VAL A 53 -12.85 -2.22 1.01
CA VAL A 53 -12.52 -3.59 0.60
C VAL A 53 -11.58 -3.68 -0.61
N GLY A 54 -11.39 -2.57 -1.34
CA GLY A 54 -10.71 -2.59 -2.63
C GLY A 54 -9.25 -3.04 -2.56
N ASP A 55 -8.48 -2.44 -1.69
CA ASP A 55 -7.06 -2.76 -1.51
C ASP A 55 -6.86 -4.06 -0.71
N LEU A 56 -7.72 -4.33 0.27
CA LEU A 56 -7.76 -5.63 0.96
C LEU A 56 -7.90 -6.78 -0.05
N ARG A 57 -8.85 -6.67 -0.98
CA ARG A 57 -9.07 -7.66 -2.05
C ARG A 57 -7.82 -7.89 -2.89
N LYS A 58 -7.14 -6.82 -3.34
CA LYS A 58 -5.93 -6.93 -4.17
C LYS A 58 -4.79 -7.66 -3.43
N VAL A 59 -4.60 -7.33 -2.16
CA VAL A 59 -3.57 -7.97 -1.33
C VAL A 59 -3.92 -9.44 -1.07
N ILE A 60 -5.16 -9.76 -0.74
CA ILE A 60 -5.65 -11.13 -0.57
C ILE A 60 -5.39 -11.96 -1.83
N ALA A 61 -5.80 -11.46 -2.99
CA ALA A 61 -5.56 -12.13 -4.27
C ALA A 61 -4.06 -12.39 -4.52
N SER A 62 -3.20 -11.43 -4.15
CA SER A 62 -1.75 -11.55 -4.35
C SER A 62 -1.05 -12.51 -3.40
N LEU A 63 -1.56 -12.66 -2.16
CA LEU A 63 -1.06 -13.63 -1.17
C LEU A 63 -1.65 -15.03 -1.33
N SER A 64 -2.74 -15.16 -2.09
CA SER A 64 -3.40 -16.43 -2.34
C SER A 64 -2.47 -17.45 -3.03
N ASP A 65 -2.58 -18.71 -2.65
CA ASP A 65 -1.91 -19.85 -3.29
C ASP A 65 -2.94 -20.73 -3.99
N THR A 66 -3.89 -20.10 -4.66
CA THR A 66 -4.98 -20.76 -5.38
C THR A 66 -4.74 -20.78 -6.88
N GLU A 67 -5.59 -21.52 -7.60
CA GLU A 67 -5.61 -21.55 -9.06
C GLU A 67 -5.72 -20.13 -9.67
N PRO A 68 -4.97 -19.83 -10.75
CA PRO A 68 -4.99 -18.51 -11.39
C PRO A 68 -6.40 -18.05 -11.81
N LEU A 69 -7.29 -18.99 -12.11
CA LEU A 69 -8.69 -18.68 -12.41
C LEU A 69 -9.40 -18.01 -11.24
N PHE A 70 -9.12 -18.47 -10.00
CA PHE A 70 -9.76 -17.90 -8.81
C PHE A 70 -9.21 -16.49 -8.51
N GLU A 71 -7.92 -16.26 -8.70
CA GLU A 71 -7.35 -14.91 -8.64
C GLU A 71 -8.03 -13.97 -9.65
N SER A 72 -8.21 -14.45 -10.89
CA SER A 72 -8.92 -13.71 -11.94
C SER A 72 -10.39 -13.46 -11.57
N LEU A 73 -11.04 -14.39 -10.89
CA LEU A 73 -12.42 -14.24 -10.39
C LEU A 73 -12.52 -13.14 -9.33
N LEU A 74 -11.59 -13.09 -8.38
CA LEU A 74 -11.56 -12.01 -7.36
C LEU A 74 -11.38 -10.63 -7.99
N GLU A 75 -10.61 -10.56 -9.08
CA GLU A 75 -10.33 -9.33 -9.82
C GLU A 75 -11.42 -8.97 -10.84
N TYR A 76 -12.29 -9.92 -11.21
CA TYR A 76 -13.31 -9.71 -12.22
C TYR A 76 -14.27 -8.59 -11.85
N ARG A 77 -14.48 -7.67 -12.78
CA ARG A 77 -15.45 -6.58 -12.64
C ARG A 77 -16.61 -6.78 -13.58
N PHE A 78 -17.82 -6.64 -13.05
CA PHE A 78 -19.01 -6.69 -13.88
C PHE A 78 -19.06 -5.49 -14.83
N ASN A 79 -19.35 -5.77 -16.10
CA ASN A 79 -19.63 -4.78 -17.12
C ASN A 79 -21.07 -4.99 -17.60
N THR A 80 -22.00 -4.26 -17.04
CA THR A 80 -23.45 -4.42 -17.22
C THR A 80 -24.15 -3.07 -17.14
N ASN A 81 -25.43 -3.01 -17.46
CA ASN A 81 -26.26 -1.81 -17.30
C ASN A 81 -27.02 -1.79 -15.98
N SER A 82 -26.72 -2.72 -15.06
CA SER A 82 -27.37 -2.80 -13.74
C SER A 82 -26.47 -2.18 -12.63
N ASP A 83 -26.96 -2.17 -11.39
CA ASP A 83 -26.22 -1.69 -10.20
C ASP A 83 -24.94 -2.48 -9.93
N LEU A 84 -24.81 -3.69 -10.49
CA LEU A 84 -23.56 -4.47 -10.42
C LEU A 84 -22.42 -3.88 -11.25
N ASN A 85 -22.69 -2.93 -12.14
CA ASN A 85 -21.67 -2.36 -13.02
C ASN A 85 -20.48 -1.78 -12.25
N GLY A 86 -19.28 -2.23 -12.63
CA GLY A 86 -18.01 -1.80 -12.00
C GLY A 86 -17.69 -2.46 -10.66
N HIS A 87 -18.64 -3.22 -10.05
CA HIS A 87 -18.34 -3.99 -8.83
C HIS A 87 -17.39 -5.15 -9.14
N ALA A 88 -16.35 -5.31 -8.29
CA ALA A 88 -15.49 -6.48 -8.34
C ALA A 88 -16.10 -7.62 -7.54
N VAL A 89 -16.04 -8.87 -8.06
CA VAL A 89 -16.54 -10.06 -7.36
C VAL A 89 -15.93 -10.18 -5.97
N GLY A 90 -14.61 -10.00 -5.83
CA GLY A 90 -13.95 -10.07 -4.53
C GLY A 90 -14.36 -8.95 -3.56
N ASN A 91 -14.76 -7.77 -4.04
CA ASN A 91 -15.32 -6.72 -3.18
C ASN A 91 -16.68 -7.15 -2.61
N LEU A 92 -17.54 -7.71 -3.44
CA LEU A 92 -18.85 -8.24 -3.00
C LEU A 92 -18.68 -9.41 -2.03
N LEU A 93 -17.71 -10.29 -2.30
CA LEU A 93 -17.39 -11.41 -1.42
C LEU A 93 -16.93 -10.94 -0.02
N LEU A 94 -16.03 -9.96 0.04
CA LEU A 94 -15.56 -9.40 1.31
C LEU A 94 -16.68 -8.70 2.08
N ALA A 95 -17.54 -7.93 1.40
CA ALA A 95 -18.70 -7.30 2.02
C ALA A 95 -19.65 -8.35 2.60
N ALA A 96 -19.96 -9.42 1.85
CA ALA A 96 -20.79 -10.51 2.33
C ALA A 96 -20.18 -11.22 3.54
N LEU A 97 -18.86 -11.50 3.50
CA LEU A 97 -18.16 -12.14 4.62
C LEU A 97 -18.13 -11.25 5.86
N CYS A 98 -17.92 -9.95 5.72
CA CYS A 98 -17.98 -8.99 6.82
C CYS A 98 -19.37 -9.06 7.52
N ASN A 99 -20.45 -9.07 6.74
CA ASN A 99 -21.79 -9.18 7.28
C ASN A 99 -22.07 -10.53 7.96
N ILE A 100 -21.56 -11.64 7.40
CA ILE A 100 -21.74 -12.98 7.97
C ILE A 100 -20.98 -13.15 9.28
N THR A 101 -19.76 -12.62 9.37
CA THR A 101 -18.87 -12.80 10.52
C THR A 101 -18.99 -11.68 11.55
N GLY A 102 -19.62 -10.57 11.18
CA GLY A 102 -19.85 -9.42 12.05
C GLY A 102 -18.73 -8.36 12.03
N ASN A 103 -17.57 -8.64 11.41
CA ASN A 103 -16.49 -7.67 11.23
C ASN A 103 -15.56 -8.07 10.05
N MET A 104 -14.76 -7.13 9.56
CA MET A 104 -13.88 -7.34 8.40
C MET A 104 -12.73 -8.29 8.70
N SER A 105 -12.13 -8.20 9.89
CA SER A 105 -10.99 -9.05 10.28
C SER A 105 -11.35 -10.52 10.28
N ASP A 106 -12.52 -10.89 10.84
CA ASP A 106 -12.97 -12.28 10.87
C ASP A 106 -13.41 -12.76 9.49
N GLY A 107 -13.99 -11.87 8.68
CA GLY A 107 -14.28 -12.14 7.27
C GLY A 107 -13.00 -12.47 6.48
N ILE A 108 -11.97 -11.66 6.63
CA ILE A 108 -10.66 -11.88 6.00
C ILE A 108 -10.01 -13.17 6.53
N LYS A 109 -10.02 -13.43 7.83
CA LYS A 109 -9.47 -14.67 8.43
C LYS A 109 -10.16 -15.92 7.88
N SER A 110 -11.47 -15.85 7.69
CA SER A 110 -12.26 -16.95 7.11
C SER A 110 -11.89 -17.19 5.65
N LEU A 111 -11.82 -16.13 4.85
CA LEU A 111 -11.41 -16.19 3.45
C LEU A 111 -9.95 -16.66 3.29
N SER A 112 -9.06 -16.22 4.19
CA SER A 112 -7.65 -16.60 4.19
C SER A 112 -7.43 -18.10 4.30
N LYS A 113 -8.26 -18.78 5.11
CA LYS A 113 -8.22 -20.25 5.24
C LYS A 113 -8.66 -20.94 3.94
N VAL A 114 -9.72 -20.46 3.31
CA VAL A 114 -10.25 -21.01 2.05
C VAL A 114 -9.23 -20.84 0.92
N LEU A 115 -8.53 -19.68 0.87
CA LEU A 115 -7.59 -19.32 -0.18
C LEU A 115 -6.15 -19.75 0.10
N ASN A 116 -5.89 -20.41 1.22
CA ASN A 116 -4.54 -20.82 1.63
C ASN A 116 -3.52 -19.68 1.52
N LEU A 117 -3.82 -18.52 2.14
CA LEU A 117 -2.95 -17.35 2.05
C LEU A 117 -1.56 -17.64 2.64
N LYS A 118 -0.53 -17.19 1.96
CA LYS A 118 0.87 -17.26 2.41
C LYS A 118 1.25 -16.06 3.28
N GLY A 119 0.36 -15.65 4.17
CA GLY A 119 0.54 -14.53 5.10
C GLY A 119 -0.78 -14.05 5.66
N LYS A 120 -0.73 -13.01 6.50
CA LYS A 120 -1.90 -12.35 7.07
C LYS A 120 -2.22 -11.09 6.27
N VAL A 121 -3.50 -10.76 6.16
CA VAL A 121 -3.99 -9.46 5.69
C VAL A 121 -4.81 -8.86 6.81
N LEU A 122 -4.42 -7.69 7.27
CA LEU A 122 -5.02 -7.00 8.41
C LEU A 122 -5.57 -5.64 7.94
N PRO A 123 -6.88 -5.38 8.10
CA PRO A 123 -7.36 -4.01 7.95
C PRO A 123 -6.76 -3.16 9.08
N LEU A 124 -6.35 -1.94 8.77
CA LEU A 124 -5.79 -1.03 9.77
C LEU A 124 -6.76 -0.80 10.92
N THR A 125 -8.04 -0.73 10.60
CA THR A 125 -9.15 -0.52 11.53
C THR A 125 -10.42 -1.18 11.01
N GLU A 126 -11.37 -1.46 11.92
CA GLU A 126 -12.74 -1.86 11.57
C GLU A 126 -13.66 -0.65 11.33
N ASP A 127 -13.20 0.54 11.70
CA ASP A 127 -14.01 1.75 11.56
C ASP A 127 -14.14 2.19 10.10
N ASN A 128 -15.29 2.76 9.76
CA ASN A 128 -15.53 3.42 8.48
C ASN A 128 -14.88 4.82 8.50
N VAL A 129 -13.59 4.89 8.15
CA VAL A 129 -12.78 6.11 8.26
C VAL A 129 -12.88 7.00 7.01
N VAL A 130 -12.77 8.30 7.23
CA VAL A 130 -12.71 9.31 6.17
C VAL A 130 -11.35 10.02 6.21
N LEU A 131 -10.61 9.96 5.12
CA LEU A 131 -9.34 10.67 4.96
C LEU A 131 -9.63 12.13 4.59
N MET A 132 -8.89 13.05 5.19
CA MET A 132 -8.90 14.49 4.91
C MET A 132 -7.54 14.92 4.39
N GLY A 133 -7.52 15.66 3.29
CA GLY A 133 -6.32 16.30 2.75
C GLY A 133 -6.32 17.79 3.04
N LEU A 134 -5.26 18.30 3.66
CA LEU A 134 -4.96 19.72 3.70
C LEU A 134 -4.06 20.03 2.50
N MET A 135 -4.51 20.90 1.61
CA MET A 135 -3.77 21.26 0.42
C MET A 135 -2.82 22.44 0.68
N GLN A 136 -1.82 22.64 -0.17
CA GLN A 136 -0.85 23.73 -0.04
C GLN A 136 -1.50 25.12 -0.16
N ASP A 137 -2.62 25.21 -0.88
CA ASP A 137 -3.41 26.47 -1.00
C ASP A 137 -4.27 26.77 0.24
N GLY A 138 -4.19 25.94 1.28
CA GLY A 138 -4.95 26.04 2.53
C GLY A 138 -6.37 25.46 2.46
N SER A 139 -6.83 24.98 1.30
CA SER A 139 -8.12 24.28 1.19
C SER A 139 -8.05 22.88 1.77
N THR A 140 -9.20 22.35 2.20
CA THR A 140 -9.34 20.96 2.65
C THR A 140 -10.18 20.18 1.65
N VAL A 141 -9.81 18.90 1.45
CA VAL A 141 -10.52 17.96 0.58
C VAL A 141 -10.87 16.73 1.40
N GLU A 142 -12.13 16.31 1.34
CA GLU A 142 -12.66 15.14 2.05
C GLU A 142 -12.73 13.94 1.12
N GLY A 143 -12.26 12.79 1.58
CA GLY A 143 -12.29 11.51 0.89
C GLY A 143 -11.03 11.24 0.06
N GLU A 144 -10.57 9.98 0.10
CA GLU A 144 -9.36 9.52 -0.61
C GLU A 144 -9.46 9.76 -2.12
N HIS A 145 -10.58 9.37 -2.71
CA HIS A 145 -10.83 9.55 -4.13
C HIS A 145 -10.80 11.02 -4.55
N ASN A 146 -11.46 11.90 -3.78
CA ASN A 146 -11.48 13.33 -4.05
C ASN A 146 -10.10 13.97 -3.88
N ILE A 147 -9.31 13.51 -2.92
CA ILE A 147 -7.92 13.97 -2.73
C ILE A 147 -7.12 13.67 -3.99
N THR A 148 -7.16 12.42 -4.46
CA THR A 148 -6.46 11.97 -5.67
C THR A 148 -6.94 12.72 -6.92
N GLU A 149 -8.25 12.88 -7.10
CA GLU A 149 -8.82 13.57 -8.28
C GLU A 149 -8.61 15.09 -8.27
N SER A 150 -8.39 15.69 -7.08
CA SER A 150 -8.21 17.15 -6.97
C SER A 150 -6.99 17.68 -7.69
N LYS A 151 -5.98 16.80 -7.90
CA LYS A 151 -4.66 17.16 -8.48
C LYS A 151 -4.00 18.35 -7.82
N LYS A 152 -4.43 18.72 -6.61
CA LYS A 152 -3.81 19.77 -5.82
C LYS A 152 -2.68 19.20 -4.99
N ARG A 153 -1.60 19.96 -4.83
CA ARG A 153 -0.47 19.55 -3.99
C ARG A 153 -0.91 19.38 -2.55
N ILE A 154 -0.69 18.18 -2.00
CA ILE A 154 -0.99 17.84 -0.61
C ILE A 154 0.07 18.49 0.29
N LYS A 155 -0.38 19.15 1.36
CA LYS A 155 0.47 19.63 2.44
C LYS A 155 0.51 18.65 3.60
N ASP A 156 -0.65 18.08 3.94
CA ASP A 156 -0.81 17.14 5.07
C ASP A 156 -2.08 16.31 4.88
N ILE A 157 -2.14 15.15 5.55
CA ILE A 157 -3.32 14.31 5.61
C ILE A 157 -3.66 13.95 7.05
N TYR A 158 -4.94 13.78 7.34
CA TYR A 158 -5.42 13.39 8.67
C TYR A 158 -6.77 12.67 8.57
N TYR A 159 -7.13 11.92 9.61
CA TYR A 159 -8.47 11.33 9.69
C TYR A 159 -9.48 12.34 10.19
N LYS A 160 -10.68 12.38 9.58
CA LYS A 160 -11.80 13.22 10.05
C LYS A 160 -12.18 12.88 11.49
N LYS A 161 -12.08 11.60 11.84
CA LYS A 161 -12.21 11.05 13.19
C LYS A 161 -11.13 9.99 13.38
N ASN A 162 -10.40 10.06 14.47
CA ASN A 162 -9.37 9.07 14.77
C ASN A 162 -10.00 7.68 14.91
N PRO A 163 -9.54 6.68 14.15
CA PRO A 163 -10.03 5.32 14.25
C PRO A 163 -9.46 4.59 15.46
N VAL A 164 -10.14 3.53 15.87
CA VAL A 164 -9.59 2.52 16.76
C VAL A 164 -8.76 1.55 15.92
N ILE A 165 -7.45 1.52 16.17
CA ILE A 165 -6.54 0.65 15.39
C ILE A 165 -6.74 -0.81 15.80
N ASN A 166 -6.74 -1.70 14.81
CA ASN A 166 -6.82 -3.14 15.02
C ASN A 166 -5.68 -3.60 15.95
N PRO A 167 -5.97 -4.22 17.10
CA PRO A 167 -4.95 -4.64 18.06
C PRO A 167 -3.92 -5.62 17.48
N GLU A 168 -4.30 -6.45 16.51
CA GLU A 168 -3.40 -7.40 15.84
C GLU A 168 -2.35 -6.67 14.99
N VAL A 169 -2.69 -5.51 14.42
CA VAL A 169 -1.76 -4.64 13.70
C VAL A 169 -0.67 -4.14 14.64
N ILE A 170 -1.06 -3.64 15.81
CA ILE A 170 -0.13 -3.14 16.83
C ILE A 170 0.82 -4.24 17.32
N GLU A 171 0.29 -5.43 17.55
CA GLU A 171 1.09 -6.58 18.02
C GLU A 171 2.07 -7.05 16.94
N ASP A 172 1.61 -7.20 15.69
CA ASP A 172 2.49 -7.64 14.60
C ASP A 172 3.60 -6.62 14.32
N ILE A 173 3.32 -5.31 14.37
CA ILE A 173 4.34 -4.25 14.23
C ILE A 173 5.40 -4.35 15.34
N LYS A 174 4.99 -4.51 16.61
CA LYS A 174 5.93 -4.61 17.75
C LYS A 174 6.85 -5.83 17.64
N GLN A 175 6.35 -6.92 17.06
CA GLN A 175 7.08 -8.18 16.91
C GLN A 175 7.85 -8.30 15.60
N ALA A 176 7.74 -7.32 14.70
CA ALA A 176 8.38 -7.36 13.40
C ALA A 176 9.91 -7.41 13.49
N ASP A 177 10.55 -8.24 12.66
CA ASP A 177 11.98 -8.17 12.35
C ASP A 177 12.25 -7.10 11.28
N MET A 178 11.26 -6.83 10.40
CA MET A 178 11.31 -5.77 9.40
C MET A 178 9.93 -5.16 9.19
N ILE A 179 9.89 -3.84 9.08
CA ILE A 179 8.72 -3.05 8.72
C ILE A 179 8.98 -2.44 7.35
N ILE A 180 8.13 -2.75 6.38
CA ILE A 180 8.28 -2.29 5.00
C ILE A 180 7.20 -1.26 4.70
N LEU A 181 7.61 -0.04 4.35
CA LEU A 181 6.74 0.94 3.70
C LEU A 181 6.77 0.63 2.20
N SER A 182 5.63 0.20 1.66
CA SER A 182 5.55 -0.32 0.29
C SER A 182 5.51 0.82 -0.76
N MET A 183 5.43 0.47 -2.04
CA MET A 183 5.37 1.41 -3.17
C MET A 183 3.92 1.72 -3.59
N GLY A 184 3.04 1.95 -2.64
CA GLY A 184 1.68 2.49 -2.89
C GLY A 184 1.70 4.00 -3.16
N SER A 185 0.53 4.61 -3.24
CA SER A 185 0.35 6.05 -3.19
C SER A 185 0.99 6.60 -1.91
N LEU A 186 1.84 7.63 -2.05
CA LEU A 186 2.66 8.11 -0.93
C LEU A 186 1.80 8.56 0.25
N TYR A 187 0.80 9.39 -0.02
CA TYR A 187 -0.10 9.93 1.00
C TYR A 187 -1.28 9.00 1.27
N THR A 188 -1.99 8.57 0.22
CA THR A 188 -3.29 7.93 0.39
C THR A 188 -3.22 6.42 0.65
N SER A 189 -2.04 5.78 0.48
CA SER A 189 -1.87 4.35 0.78
C SER A 189 -0.80 4.04 1.82
N ILE A 190 0.24 4.89 1.99
CA ILE A 190 1.35 4.61 2.91
C ILE A 190 1.29 5.54 4.11
N ALA A 191 1.36 6.87 3.88
CA ALA A 191 1.36 7.84 4.97
C ALA A 191 0.05 7.77 5.79
N CYS A 192 -1.09 7.44 5.14
CA CYS A 192 -2.36 7.28 5.85
C CYS A 192 -2.30 6.17 6.92
N ASP A 193 -1.52 5.10 6.74
CA ASP A 193 -1.32 4.09 7.79
C ASP A 193 -0.52 4.64 8.99
N LEU A 194 0.27 5.70 8.78
CA LEU A 194 1.15 6.31 9.78
C LEU A 194 0.54 7.49 10.53
N ILE A 195 -0.67 7.94 10.14
CA ILE A 195 -1.37 9.06 10.83
C ILE A 195 -1.67 8.70 12.29
N SER A 196 -2.00 7.43 12.56
CA SER A 196 -2.36 7.01 13.92
C SER A 196 -1.14 6.98 14.82
N LYS A 197 -1.28 7.67 15.96
CA LYS A 197 -0.26 7.62 17.02
C LYS A 197 -0.01 6.21 17.55
N ASP A 198 -1.03 5.37 17.61
CA ASP A 198 -0.88 3.98 18.08
C ASP A 198 0.03 3.18 17.16
N VAL A 199 -0.06 3.40 15.83
CA VAL A 199 0.81 2.76 14.84
C VAL A 199 2.25 3.26 14.99
N THR A 200 2.45 4.56 15.07
CA THR A 200 3.80 5.14 15.20
C THR A 200 4.45 4.80 16.54
N ASP A 201 3.70 4.75 17.64
CA ASP A 201 4.18 4.27 18.93
C ASP A 201 4.56 2.77 18.89
N ALA A 202 3.80 1.94 18.15
CA ALA A 202 4.15 0.54 17.94
C ALA A 202 5.45 0.39 17.11
N ILE A 203 5.62 1.21 16.07
CA ILE A 203 6.86 1.26 15.27
C ILE A 203 8.04 1.69 16.14
N ASP A 204 7.86 2.71 16.98
CA ASP A 204 8.89 3.20 17.89
C ASP A 204 9.30 2.13 18.95
N ALA A 205 8.37 1.28 19.36
CA ALA A 205 8.60 0.18 20.28
C ALA A 205 9.19 -1.08 19.60
N SER A 206 9.08 -1.20 18.29
CA SER A 206 9.59 -2.33 17.51
C SER A 206 11.11 -2.28 17.40
N LYS A 207 11.75 -3.46 17.28
CA LYS A 207 13.18 -3.60 16.94
C LYS A 207 13.42 -3.85 15.46
N GLY A 208 12.36 -4.08 14.68
CA GLY A 208 12.45 -4.36 13.25
C GLY A 208 13.02 -3.18 12.47
N LYS A 209 13.88 -3.44 11.48
CA LYS A 209 14.39 -2.40 10.58
C LYS A 209 13.25 -1.78 9.78
N ILE A 210 13.29 -0.47 9.55
CA ILE A 210 12.31 0.23 8.70
C ILE A 210 12.91 0.38 7.30
N LEU A 211 12.28 -0.27 6.34
CA LEU A 211 12.66 -0.25 4.93
C LEU A 211 11.57 0.43 4.10
N TYR A 212 11.95 1.33 3.21
CA TYR A 212 11.04 1.92 2.23
C TYR A 212 11.40 1.46 0.81
N VAL A 213 10.38 1.12 0.02
CA VAL A 213 10.51 0.84 -1.40
C VAL A 213 9.96 2.03 -2.18
N CYS A 214 10.83 2.79 -2.84
CA CYS A 214 10.44 4.00 -3.53
C CYS A 214 9.69 3.71 -4.84
N ASN A 215 8.67 4.51 -5.12
CA ASN A 215 7.92 4.48 -6.37
C ASN A 215 8.84 4.81 -7.55
N MET A 216 8.62 4.19 -8.70
CA MET A 216 9.36 4.50 -9.94
C MET A 216 8.86 5.76 -10.64
N PHE A 217 7.59 6.12 -10.45
CA PHE A 217 6.93 7.25 -11.07
C PHE A 217 6.23 8.12 -10.03
N THR A 218 6.16 9.41 -10.32
CA THR A 218 5.35 10.37 -9.56
C THR A 218 3.87 10.09 -9.74
N GLN A 219 3.06 10.67 -8.88
CA GLN A 219 1.61 10.59 -8.94
C GLN A 219 1.03 12.01 -8.93
N PRO A 220 0.22 12.39 -9.95
CA PRO A 220 -0.34 13.73 -10.08
C PRO A 220 -1.12 14.15 -8.83
N GLY A 221 -0.86 15.38 -8.36
CA GLY A 221 -1.45 15.93 -7.14
C GLY A 221 -0.77 15.50 -5.85
N GLU A 222 -0.18 14.30 -5.80
CA GLU A 222 0.50 13.80 -4.60
C GLU A 222 2.00 14.09 -4.59
N THR A 223 2.71 13.70 -5.65
CA THR A 223 4.18 13.68 -5.69
C THR A 223 4.75 14.33 -6.95
N ASP A 224 4.06 15.34 -7.51
CA ASP A 224 4.56 16.11 -8.64
C ASP A 224 5.94 16.70 -8.33
N ASP A 225 6.89 16.49 -9.23
CA ASP A 225 8.28 16.93 -9.11
C ASP A 225 9.06 16.33 -7.93
N PHE A 226 8.51 15.37 -7.19
CA PHE A 226 9.22 14.78 -6.05
C PHE A 226 10.42 13.98 -6.50
N THR A 227 11.51 14.20 -5.78
CA THR A 227 12.70 13.35 -5.83
C THR A 227 12.57 12.18 -4.85
N VAL A 228 13.51 11.25 -4.91
CA VAL A 228 13.56 10.14 -3.94
C VAL A 228 13.71 10.66 -2.51
N SER A 229 14.52 11.71 -2.29
CA SER A 229 14.67 12.29 -0.94
C SER A 229 13.41 12.94 -0.43
N ASP A 230 12.58 13.54 -1.31
CA ASP A 230 11.30 14.13 -0.91
C ASP A 230 10.33 13.07 -0.40
N HIS A 231 10.24 11.92 -1.08
CA HIS A 231 9.43 10.79 -0.60
C HIS A 231 9.88 10.33 0.80
N VAL A 232 11.19 10.18 1.01
CA VAL A 232 11.74 9.79 2.32
C VAL A 232 11.42 10.84 3.39
N GLN A 233 11.55 12.13 3.08
CA GLN A 233 11.26 13.21 4.02
C GLN A 233 9.78 13.22 4.43
N VAL A 234 8.87 13.08 3.48
CA VAL A 234 7.44 13.00 3.77
C VAL A 234 7.13 11.82 4.68
N LEU A 235 7.57 10.60 4.35
CA LEU A 235 7.31 9.45 5.21
C LEU A 235 7.95 9.59 6.59
N ASN A 236 9.17 10.14 6.65
CA ASN A 236 9.83 10.42 7.92
C ASN A 236 9.11 11.51 8.76
N SER A 237 8.30 12.38 8.16
CA SER A 237 7.49 13.35 8.91
C SER A 237 6.29 12.71 9.60
N TYR A 238 5.75 11.62 9.02
CA TYR A 238 4.66 10.82 9.62
C TYR A 238 5.15 9.76 10.61
N LEU A 239 6.39 9.28 10.48
CA LEU A 239 7.00 8.38 11.45
C LEU A 239 7.28 9.11 12.78
N GLY A 240 7.24 8.36 13.90
CA GLY A 240 7.54 8.86 15.24
C GLY A 240 9.01 9.22 15.44
N LYS A 241 9.64 8.64 16.46
CA LYS A 241 11.06 8.86 16.78
C LYS A 241 11.98 8.17 15.79
N ARG A 242 11.59 6.97 15.37
CA ARG A 242 12.34 6.19 14.39
C ARG A 242 12.14 6.75 12.98
N LYS A 243 13.12 6.52 12.13
CA LYS A 243 13.13 6.97 10.73
C LYS A 243 13.44 5.78 9.83
N ILE A 244 13.22 5.95 8.53
CA ILE A 244 13.61 4.98 7.52
C ILE A 244 15.11 4.70 7.63
N GLU A 245 15.49 3.43 7.69
CA GLU A 245 16.88 2.96 7.83
C GLU A 245 17.44 2.43 6.52
N SER A 246 16.58 1.78 5.71
CA SER A 246 16.96 1.24 4.41
C SER A 246 16.00 1.72 3.34
N LEU A 247 16.53 1.98 2.15
CA LEU A 247 15.79 2.50 1.01
C LEU A 247 16.11 1.66 -0.23
N ILE A 248 15.09 1.12 -0.89
CA ILE A 248 15.22 0.46 -2.20
C ILE A 248 14.76 1.43 -3.28
N ILE A 249 15.60 1.61 -4.31
CA ILE A 249 15.30 2.45 -5.46
C ILE A 249 15.64 1.72 -6.76
N ASN A 250 14.80 1.93 -7.77
CA ASN A 250 15.12 1.50 -9.11
C ASN A 250 16.14 2.46 -9.75
N ASP A 251 17.32 1.99 -10.12
CA ASP A 251 18.27 2.75 -10.92
C ASP A 251 18.44 2.15 -12.34
N GLY A 252 17.61 1.16 -12.67
CA GLY A 252 17.49 0.62 -14.01
C GLY A 252 16.90 1.61 -15.01
N LYS A 253 17.26 1.42 -16.29
CA LYS A 253 16.81 2.31 -17.36
C LYS A 253 15.36 2.07 -17.74
N ILE A 254 14.52 3.04 -17.50
CA ILE A 254 13.14 3.04 -17.99
C ILE A 254 13.14 3.37 -19.50
N PRO A 255 12.53 2.51 -20.36
CA PRO A 255 12.50 2.79 -21.79
C PRO A 255 11.70 4.05 -22.12
N LYS A 256 12.24 4.93 -22.96
CA LYS A 256 11.62 6.24 -23.33
C LYS A 256 10.17 6.15 -23.80
N LYS A 257 9.80 5.05 -24.49
CA LYS A 257 8.42 4.85 -24.93
C LYS A 257 7.41 4.83 -23.76
N PHE A 258 7.80 4.27 -22.60
CA PHE A 258 6.95 4.22 -21.41
C PHE A 258 6.96 5.55 -20.66
N ILE A 259 8.11 6.23 -20.57
CA ILE A 259 8.16 7.58 -20.01
C ILE A 259 7.19 8.48 -20.77
N ASN A 260 7.27 8.52 -22.11
CA ASN A 260 6.39 9.34 -22.94
C ASN A 260 4.92 8.92 -22.84
N LYS A 261 4.65 7.60 -22.70
CA LYS A 261 3.29 7.09 -22.53
C LYS A 261 2.69 7.59 -21.21
N TYR A 262 3.37 7.37 -20.09
CA TYR A 262 2.87 7.73 -18.77
C TYR A 262 2.77 9.23 -18.57
N HIS A 263 3.74 10.00 -19.07
CA HIS A 263 3.64 11.46 -19.07
C HIS A 263 2.39 11.96 -19.83
N ARG A 264 2.14 11.43 -21.03
CA ARG A 264 1.01 11.88 -21.87
C ARG A 264 -0.36 11.39 -21.36
N GLU A 265 -0.43 10.12 -20.90
CA GLU A 265 -1.71 9.45 -20.61
C GLU A 265 -2.09 9.56 -19.13
N GLU A 266 -1.12 9.69 -18.23
CA GLU A 266 -1.34 9.63 -16.80
C GLU A 266 -0.69 10.81 -16.03
N ASP A 267 -0.03 11.74 -16.74
CA ASP A 267 0.67 12.89 -16.14
C ASP A 267 1.72 12.47 -15.10
N LYS A 268 2.40 11.34 -15.35
CA LYS A 268 3.40 10.74 -14.45
C LYS A 268 4.79 10.82 -15.03
N ASP A 269 5.75 11.25 -14.23
CA ASP A 269 7.17 11.30 -14.57
C ASP A 269 8.00 10.32 -13.73
N PRO A 270 9.16 9.84 -14.23
CA PRO A 270 10.07 9.06 -13.42
C PRO A 270 10.55 9.83 -12.19
N VAL A 271 10.52 9.20 -11.02
CA VAL A 271 11.06 9.80 -9.79
C VAL A 271 12.57 10.01 -9.94
N VAL A 272 13.02 11.23 -9.70
CA VAL A 272 14.44 11.62 -9.85
C VAL A 272 15.26 11.18 -8.65
N ILE A 273 16.39 10.50 -8.92
CA ILE A 273 17.35 10.10 -7.87
C ILE A 273 18.30 11.26 -7.58
N ASP A 274 18.07 12.01 -6.56
CA ASP A 274 18.83 13.19 -6.14
C ASP A 274 19.99 12.82 -5.19
N LYS A 275 21.06 12.28 -5.75
CA LYS A 275 22.22 11.72 -5.02
C LYS A 275 22.79 12.64 -3.95
N SER A 276 22.84 13.97 -4.19
CA SER A 276 23.38 14.95 -3.25
C SER A 276 22.60 14.96 -1.93
N ASN A 277 21.28 14.99 -2.01
CA ASN A 277 20.42 14.98 -0.82
C ASN A 277 20.43 13.62 -0.12
N LEU A 278 20.35 12.54 -0.91
CA LEU A 278 20.38 11.19 -0.36
C LEU A 278 21.67 10.86 0.39
N ASN A 279 22.82 11.38 -0.06
CA ASN A 279 24.11 11.19 0.63
C ASN A 279 24.17 11.88 2.00
N ASN A 280 23.33 12.90 2.23
CA ASN A 280 23.22 13.59 3.52
C ASN A 280 22.23 12.93 4.48
N MET A 281 21.48 11.92 4.00
CA MET A 281 20.58 11.13 4.81
C MET A 281 21.33 9.90 5.33
N ASN A 282 21.18 9.59 6.60
CA ASN A 282 21.77 8.38 7.20
C ASN A 282 20.95 7.15 6.81
N LEU A 283 21.01 6.75 5.53
CA LEU A 283 20.23 5.67 4.92
C LEU A 283 21.13 4.64 4.26
N LYS A 284 20.81 3.36 4.44
CA LYS A 284 21.33 2.30 3.57
C LYS A 284 20.56 2.29 2.26
N ILE A 285 21.20 2.63 1.16
CA ILE A 285 20.55 2.68 -0.16
C ILE A 285 20.86 1.41 -0.95
N ILE A 286 19.82 0.71 -1.35
CA ILE A 286 19.86 -0.51 -2.16
C ILE A 286 19.37 -0.15 -3.57
N LYS A 287 20.22 -0.34 -4.57
CA LYS A 287 19.95 0.00 -5.98
C LYS A 287 20.03 -1.23 -6.84
N ASP A 288 19.10 -1.36 -7.76
CA ASP A 288 19.17 -2.36 -8.84
C ASP A 288 18.18 -1.98 -9.94
N ASP A 289 18.26 -2.69 -11.09
CA ASP A 289 17.24 -2.59 -12.13
C ASP A 289 16.04 -3.46 -11.76
N PHE A 290 15.02 -2.82 -11.23
CA PHE A 290 13.76 -3.47 -10.84
C PHE A 290 12.66 -3.35 -11.88
N VAL A 291 12.96 -2.84 -13.08
CA VAL A 291 11.94 -2.65 -14.12
C VAL A 291 11.56 -3.97 -14.77
N THR A 292 10.27 -4.28 -14.79
CA THR A 292 9.71 -5.37 -15.61
C THR A 292 8.45 -4.91 -16.35
N LEU A 293 8.10 -5.65 -17.39
CA LEU A 293 6.89 -5.43 -18.19
C LEU A 293 5.88 -6.51 -17.86
N ASP A 294 4.70 -6.07 -17.41
CA ASP A 294 3.58 -6.96 -17.17
C ASP A 294 2.32 -6.40 -17.84
N LEU A 295 1.73 -7.19 -18.75
CA LEU A 295 0.53 -6.83 -19.52
C LEU A 295 0.59 -5.42 -20.15
N GLY A 296 1.77 -5.03 -20.66
CA GLY A 296 1.97 -3.73 -21.32
C GLY A 296 2.13 -2.53 -20.38
N SER A 297 2.24 -2.78 -19.09
CA SER A 297 2.55 -1.78 -18.06
C SER A 297 3.90 -2.05 -17.41
N LEU A 298 4.58 -0.97 -16.96
CA LEU A 298 5.80 -1.10 -16.16
C LEU A 298 5.44 -1.39 -14.72
N LYS A 299 6.14 -2.38 -14.15
CA LYS A 299 6.03 -2.72 -12.73
C LYS A 299 7.43 -2.97 -12.15
N HIS A 300 7.51 -3.03 -10.84
CA HIS A 300 8.69 -3.61 -10.19
C HIS A 300 8.72 -5.12 -10.46
N ASP A 301 9.92 -5.64 -10.74
CA ASP A 301 10.17 -7.08 -10.77
C ASP A 301 9.97 -7.64 -9.36
N ALA A 302 8.86 -8.34 -9.15
CA ALA A 302 8.43 -8.81 -7.85
C ALA A 302 9.47 -9.74 -7.20
N ILE A 303 10.07 -10.65 -7.98
CA ILE A 303 11.03 -11.64 -7.44
C ILE A 303 12.37 -10.97 -7.13
N LYS A 304 12.88 -10.15 -8.03
CA LYS A 304 14.16 -9.44 -7.85
C LYS A 304 14.10 -8.47 -6.66
N LEU A 305 13.00 -7.72 -6.56
CA LEU A 305 12.74 -6.83 -5.43
C LEU A 305 12.69 -7.61 -4.12
N SER A 306 11.94 -8.71 -4.09
CA SER A 306 11.79 -9.55 -2.90
C SER A 306 13.08 -10.24 -2.50
N LEU A 307 13.93 -10.61 -3.45
CA LEU A 307 15.27 -11.13 -3.16
C LEU A 307 16.13 -10.09 -2.41
N LYS A 308 16.12 -8.82 -2.87
CA LYS A 308 16.85 -7.74 -2.19
C LYS A 308 16.32 -7.45 -0.79
N ILE A 309 15.01 -7.51 -0.62
CA ILE A 309 14.39 -7.39 0.71
C ILE A 309 14.80 -8.57 1.59
N PHE A 310 14.75 -9.79 1.07
CA PHE A 310 15.14 -10.98 1.83
C PHE A 310 16.62 -10.95 2.24
N GLU A 311 17.52 -10.53 1.33
CA GLU A 311 18.94 -10.29 1.67
C GLU A 311 19.07 -9.30 2.85
N GLU A 312 18.23 -8.24 2.90
CA GLU A 312 18.25 -7.25 3.97
C GLU A 312 17.67 -7.76 5.29
N ILE A 313 16.72 -8.71 5.22
CA ILE A 313 16.11 -9.35 6.41
C ILE A 313 17.08 -10.29 7.11
N ILE A 314 17.93 -10.99 6.37
CA ILE A 314 18.83 -12.01 6.92
C ILE A 314 20.20 -11.45 7.34
N ASN A 315 20.53 -10.23 6.93
CA ASN A 315 21.77 -9.50 7.29
C ASN A 315 21.50 -8.52 8.45
#